data_84aafb2b4bea5d83c222f328849b1c76
#
_entry.id   84aafb2b4bea5d83c222f328849b1c76
#
_cell.length_a   1.000
_cell.length_b   1.000
_cell.length_c   1.000
_cell.angle_alpha   90.00
_cell.angle_beta   90.00
_cell.angle_gamma   90.00
#
_symmetry.space_group_name_H-M   'P 1'
#
loop_
_entity.id
_entity.type
_entity.pdbx_description
1 polymer ?
#
loop_
_entity_poly.entity_id
_entity_poly.type
_entity_poly.pdbx_seq_one_letter_code
_entity_poly.pdbx_strand_id
1 'polypeptide(L)'
;MAAKSKKQKTRIEDIRRIELIEAAHRIFLREGLKGLTTTRICHEAGMSQGILTYYFKDKDEVLFEMVRFANRLLMDAVVVNLRQAQTRWDRLIAIIEGNFPEAKFNRDMANAWISFYAEAARSPRYARLQQLFYKRLRSNVMSALFPLWPKSRIDHFLYGFAAMLDGLWLRRGHSDEAISYELARTQLVEYSEKMLGEDMVSKLKVHR
;
A
#
# COMPACT_ATOMS: atom_id res chain seq x y z
N MET A 1 -23.19 -31.96 16.70
CA MET A 1 -21.73 -32.17 16.52
C MET A 1 -21.23 -31.78 15.12
N ALA A 2 -21.92 -32.08 14.03
CA ALA A 2 -21.48 -31.77 12.65
C ALA A 2 -21.24 -30.27 12.34
N ALA A 3 -22.06 -29.34 12.84
CA ALA A 3 -21.92 -27.90 12.58
C ALA A 3 -20.67 -27.28 13.23
N LYS A 4 -20.27 -27.75 14.43
CA LYS A 4 -19.03 -27.29 15.10
C LYS A 4 -17.78 -27.78 14.35
N SER A 5 -17.78 -28.99 13.84
CA SER A 5 -16.68 -29.54 13.04
C SER A 5 -16.51 -28.83 11.73
N LYS A 6 -17.58 -28.50 11.01
CA LYS A 6 -17.55 -27.77 9.74
C LYS A 6 -16.98 -26.33 9.93
N LYS A 7 -17.39 -25.61 10.99
CA LYS A 7 -16.91 -24.27 11.33
C LYS A 7 -15.43 -24.27 11.72
N GLN A 8 -14.96 -25.33 12.40
CA GLN A 8 -13.56 -25.49 12.79
C GLN A 8 -12.67 -25.80 11.56
N LYS A 9 -13.14 -26.63 10.64
CA LYS A 9 -12.46 -26.95 9.38
C LYS A 9 -12.28 -25.71 8.51
N THR A 10 -13.35 -24.95 8.30
CA THR A 10 -13.31 -23.67 7.54
C THR A 10 -12.30 -22.70 8.16
N ARG A 11 -12.24 -22.59 9.49
CA ARG A 11 -11.27 -21.71 10.18
C ARG A 11 -9.82 -22.14 9.95
N ILE A 12 -9.53 -23.45 9.93
CA ILE A 12 -8.18 -23.97 9.66
C ILE A 12 -7.80 -23.71 8.19
N GLU A 13 -8.73 -23.91 7.26
CA GLU A 13 -8.55 -23.61 5.85
C GLU A 13 -8.23 -22.14 5.61
N ASP A 14 -8.96 -21.22 6.25
CA ASP A 14 -8.70 -19.78 6.18
C ASP A 14 -7.31 -19.43 6.73
N ILE A 15 -6.89 -20.03 7.84
CA ILE A 15 -5.56 -19.81 8.44
C ILE A 15 -4.45 -20.24 7.47
N ARG A 16 -4.55 -21.45 6.92
CA ARG A 16 -3.54 -21.99 5.97
C ARG A 16 -3.45 -21.14 4.69
N ARG A 17 -4.60 -20.69 4.19
CA ARG A 17 -4.64 -19.78 3.05
C ARG A 17 -3.92 -18.46 3.33
N ILE A 18 -4.10 -17.89 4.52
CA ILE A 18 -3.42 -16.66 4.96
C ILE A 18 -1.93 -16.90 5.10
N GLU A 19 -1.48 -17.99 5.71
CA GLU A 19 -0.06 -18.35 5.86
C GLU A 19 0.66 -18.44 4.51
N LEU A 20 0.03 -18.97 3.48
CA LEU A 20 0.56 -18.99 2.10
C LEU A 20 0.67 -17.58 1.50
N ILE A 21 -0.33 -16.73 1.73
CA ILE A 21 -0.31 -15.32 1.28
C ILE A 21 0.81 -14.54 1.97
N GLU A 22 0.99 -14.73 3.28
CA GLU A 22 2.05 -14.08 4.05
C GLU A 22 3.45 -14.56 3.63
N ALA A 23 3.60 -15.85 3.36
CA ALA A 23 4.83 -16.42 2.82
C ALA A 23 5.15 -15.80 1.44
N ALA A 24 4.17 -15.72 0.56
CA ALA A 24 4.31 -15.05 -0.72
C ALA A 24 4.70 -13.57 -0.56
N HIS A 25 4.11 -12.86 0.41
CA HIS A 25 4.43 -11.48 0.71
C HIS A 25 5.87 -11.30 1.21
N ARG A 26 6.38 -12.18 2.08
CA ARG A 26 7.80 -12.14 2.51
C ARG A 26 8.76 -12.32 1.33
N ILE A 27 8.49 -13.25 0.43
CA ILE A 27 9.29 -13.44 -0.79
C ILE A 27 9.19 -12.22 -1.71
N PHE A 28 7.98 -11.67 -1.88
CA PHE A 28 7.75 -10.47 -2.68
C PHE A 28 8.59 -9.28 -2.20
N LEU A 29 8.69 -9.07 -0.91
CA LEU A 29 9.51 -7.99 -0.34
C LEU A 29 11.00 -8.17 -0.62
N ARG A 30 11.50 -9.40 -0.57
CA ARG A 30 12.93 -9.69 -0.81
C ARG A 30 13.30 -9.69 -2.30
N GLU A 31 12.42 -10.14 -3.18
CA GLU A 31 12.78 -10.53 -4.53
C GLU A 31 11.83 -10.03 -5.62
N GLY A 32 10.80 -9.29 -5.23
CA GLY A 32 9.75 -8.82 -6.15
C GLY A 32 8.89 -9.97 -6.70
N LEU A 33 8.10 -9.67 -7.72
CA LEU A 33 7.19 -10.66 -8.34
C LEU A 33 7.94 -11.81 -9.03
N LYS A 34 9.15 -11.58 -9.52
CA LYS A 34 9.96 -12.61 -10.20
C LYS A 34 10.41 -13.74 -9.27
N GLY A 35 10.64 -13.44 -7.98
CA GLY A 35 11.05 -14.41 -6.97
C GLY A 35 9.96 -15.40 -6.58
N LEU A 36 8.72 -15.12 -6.91
CA LEU A 36 7.56 -15.89 -6.50
C LEU A 36 7.36 -17.12 -7.39
N THR A 37 7.66 -18.30 -6.85
CA THR A 37 7.32 -19.59 -7.45
C THR A 37 6.50 -20.42 -6.47
N THR A 38 5.69 -21.35 -6.97
CA THR A 38 4.87 -22.25 -6.14
C THR A 38 5.73 -22.97 -5.11
N THR A 39 6.87 -23.53 -5.54
CA THR A 39 7.81 -24.26 -4.68
C THR A 39 8.35 -23.39 -3.56
N ARG A 40 8.76 -22.15 -3.86
CA ARG A 40 9.31 -21.23 -2.86
C ARG A 40 8.26 -20.74 -1.88
N ILE A 41 7.04 -20.47 -2.35
CA ILE A 41 5.93 -20.07 -1.48
C ILE A 41 5.61 -21.19 -0.48
N CYS A 42 5.49 -22.43 -0.95
CA CYS A 42 5.23 -23.57 -0.08
C CYS A 42 6.37 -23.83 0.90
N HIS A 43 7.61 -23.76 0.45
CA HIS A 43 8.80 -23.90 1.30
C HIS A 43 8.84 -22.82 2.39
N GLU A 44 8.63 -21.55 2.03
CA GLU A 44 8.58 -20.41 2.95
C GLU A 44 7.44 -20.53 3.97
N ALA A 45 6.32 -21.16 3.59
CA ALA A 45 5.18 -21.42 4.46
C ALA A 45 5.34 -22.70 5.31
N GLY A 46 6.39 -23.49 5.09
CA GLY A 46 6.53 -24.83 5.73
C GLY A 46 5.47 -25.83 5.29
N MET A 47 5.01 -25.75 4.02
CA MET A 47 3.92 -26.56 3.49
C MET A 47 4.35 -27.34 2.25
N SER A 48 3.67 -28.47 1.98
CA SER A 48 3.88 -29.23 0.74
C SER A 48 3.30 -28.52 -0.47
N GLN A 49 3.85 -28.77 -1.68
CA GLN A 49 3.41 -28.12 -2.92
C GLN A 49 1.93 -28.39 -3.25
N GLY A 50 1.40 -29.56 -2.91
CA GLY A 50 0.00 -29.89 -3.15
C GLY A 50 -0.99 -29.02 -2.37
N ILE A 51 -0.56 -28.41 -1.26
CA ILE A 51 -1.42 -27.52 -0.48
C ILE A 51 -1.76 -26.23 -1.24
N LEU A 52 -0.82 -25.68 -2.00
CA LEU A 52 -1.08 -24.43 -2.74
C LEU A 52 -2.18 -24.62 -3.78
N THR A 53 -2.17 -25.74 -4.52
CA THR A 53 -3.21 -26.06 -5.51
C THR A 53 -4.57 -26.41 -4.89
N TYR A 54 -4.60 -26.75 -3.61
CA TYR A 54 -5.85 -26.94 -2.86
C TYR A 54 -6.52 -25.59 -2.53
N TYR A 55 -5.71 -24.54 -2.18
CA TYR A 55 -6.24 -23.25 -1.75
C TYR A 55 -6.36 -22.19 -2.86
N PHE A 56 -5.59 -22.35 -3.94
CA PHE A 56 -5.54 -21.40 -5.04
C PHE A 56 -5.59 -22.13 -6.38
N LYS A 57 -6.37 -21.60 -7.29
CA LYS A 57 -6.53 -22.14 -8.64
C LYS A 57 -5.21 -22.24 -9.38
N ASP A 58 -4.38 -21.21 -9.25
CA ASP A 58 -3.09 -21.09 -9.92
C ASP A 58 -2.18 -20.12 -9.15
N LYS A 59 -0.93 -20.02 -9.61
CA LYS A 59 0.05 -19.08 -9.05
C LYS A 59 -0.43 -17.63 -9.12
N ASP A 60 -1.11 -17.26 -10.20
CA ASP A 60 -1.59 -15.89 -10.44
C ASP A 60 -2.62 -15.46 -9.40
N GLU A 61 -3.44 -16.38 -8.92
CA GLU A 61 -4.37 -16.13 -7.83
C GLU A 61 -3.62 -15.84 -6.51
N VAL A 62 -2.57 -16.58 -6.20
CA VAL A 62 -1.72 -16.32 -5.01
C VAL A 62 -1.10 -14.94 -5.09
N LEU A 63 -0.52 -14.58 -6.24
CA LEU A 63 0.11 -13.28 -6.47
C LEU A 63 -0.90 -12.14 -6.30
N PHE A 64 -2.08 -12.31 -6.86
CA PHE A 64 -3.14 -11.32 -6.75
C PHE A 64 -3.58 -11.10 -5.30
N GLU A 65 -3.82 -12.19 -4.55
CA GLU A 65 -4.20 -12.12 -3.15
C GLU A 65 -3.07 -11.56 -2.27
N MET A 66 -1.82 -11.88 -2.58
CA MET A 66 -0.65 -11.31 -1.91
C MET A 66 -0.56 -9.79 -2.12
N VAL A 67 -0.74 -9.30 -3.36
CA VAL A 67 -0.76 -7.86 -3.62
C VAL A 67 -1.92 -7.19 -2.89
N ARG A 68 -3.10 -7.80 -2.86
CA ARG A 68 -4.23 -7.30 -2.06
C ARG A 68 -3.91 -7.25 -0.56
N PHE A 69 -3.22 -8.26 -0.05
CA PHE A 69 -2.77 -8.31 1.35
C PHE A 69 -1.76 -7.19 1.66
N ALA A 70 -0.71 -7.03 0.83
CA ALA A 70 0.28 -5.96 0.96
C ALA A 70 -0.37 -4.58 1.02
N ASN A 71 -1.35 -4.35 0.15
CA ASN A 71 -2.12 -3.11 0.15
C ASN A 71 -2.99 -2.89 1.38
N ARG A 72 -3.58 -3.95 1.92
CA ARG A 72 -4.34 -3.85 3.16
C ARG A 72 -3.44 -3.38 4.29
N LEU A 73 -2.24 -3.95 4.41
CA LEU A 73 -1.26 -3.53 5.42
C LEU A 73 -0.89 -2.05 5.34
N LEU A 74 -0.71 -1.52 4.11
CA LEU A 74 -0.46 -0.08 3.93
C LEU A 74 -1.69 0.76 4.31
N MET A 75 -2.88 0.33 3.90
CA MET A 75 -4.11 1.05 4.22
C MET A 75 -4.41 1.07 5.71
N ASP A 76 -4.15 -0.03 6.43
CA ASP A 76 -4.35 -0.10 7.87
C ASP A 76 -3.42 0.88 8.59
N ALA A 77 -2.17 1.04 8.14
CA ALA A 77 -1.26 2.05 8.66
C ALA A 77 -1.80 3.49 8.46
N VAL A 78 -2.28 3.81 7.25
CA VAL A 78 -2.91 5.12 6.99
C VAL A 78 -4.13 5.35 7.89
N VAL A 79 -5.00 4.33 8.06
CA VAL A 79 -6.21 4.46 8.91
C VAL A 79 -5.86 4.69 10.38
N VAL A 80 -4.82 4.00 10.90
CA VAL A 80 -4.34 4.22 12.28
C VAL A 80 -3.92 5.67 12.48
N ASN A 81 -3.08 6.20 11.58
CA ASN A 81 -2.62 7.59 11.66
C ASN A 81 -3.78 8.59 11.51
N LEU A 82 -4.73 8.34 10.58
CA LEU A 82 -5.89 9.20 10.38
C LEU A 82 -6.81 9.30 11.61
N ARG A 83 -6.87 8.25 12.44
CA ARG A 83 -7.66 8.24 13.68
C ARG A 83 -7.06 9.13 14.77
N GLN A 84 -5.74 9.36 14.74
CA GLN A 84 -5.03 10.21 15.70
C GLN A 84 -5.03 11.68 15.30
N ALA A 85 -5.36 12.00 14.05
CA ALA A 85 -5.35 13.35 13.52
C ALA A 85 -6.38 14.25 14.20
N GLN A 86 -5.95 15.38 14.77
CA GLN A 86 -6.79 16.38 15.46
C GLN A 86 -7.28 17.46 14.50
N THR A 87 -6.46 17.82 13.51
CA THR A 87 -6.75 18.85 12.52
C THR A 87 -6.84 18.24 11.11
N ARG A 88 -7.27 19.03 10.15
CA ARG A 88 -7.24 18.63 8.73
C ARG A 88 -5.82 18.56 8.19
N TRP A 89 -4.93 19.40 8.71
CA TRP A 89 -3.51 19.32 8.39
C TRP A 89 -2.88 18.03 8.90
N ASP A 90 -3.17 17.63 10.15
CA ASP A 90 -2.70 16.34 10.68
C ASP A 90 -3.20 15.16 9.85
N ARG A 91 -4.42 15.27 9.28
CA ARG A 91 -4.91 14.23 8.36
C ARG A 91 -4.07 14.14 7.09
N LEU A 92 -3.65 15.28 6.53
CA LEU A 92 -2.78 15.28 5.35
C LEU A 92 -1.40 14.69 5.68
N ILE A 93 -0.83 15.06 6.84
CA ILE A 93 0.42 14.49 7.35
C ILE A 93 0.27 12.97 7.56
N ALA A 94 -0.82 12.53 8.20
CA ALA A 94 -1.10 11.11 8.41
C ALA A 94 -1.20 10.31 7.09
N ILE A 95 -1.72 10.92 6.02
CA ILE A 95 -1.75 10.32 4.68
C ILE A 95 -0.33 10.19 4.13
N ILE A 96 0.50 11.22 4.26
CA ILE A 96 1.90 11.20 3.82
C ILE A 96 2.66 10.09 4.55
N GLU A 97 2.65 10.10 5.87
CA GLU A 97 3.37 9.13 6.71
C GLU A 97 2.88 7.70 6.53
N GLY A 98 1.57 7.50 6.37
CA GLY A 98 1.02 6.17 6.10
C GLY A 98 1.39 5.60 4.72
N ASN A 99 1.69 6.47 3.75
CA ASN A 99 2.20 6.04 2.44
C ASN A 99 3.72 5.88 2.40
N PHE A 100 4.44 6.37 3.41
CA PHE A 100 5.87 6.14 3.65
C PHE A 100 6.06 5.61 5.08
N PRO A 101 5.62 4.36 5.40
CA PRO A 101 5.86 3.84 6.74
C PRO A 101 7.37 3.72 6.97
N GLU A 102 7.90 4.48 7.93
CA GLU A 102 9.34 4.63 8.20
C GLU A 102 10.08 3.29 8.24
N ALA A 103 9.59 2.35 9.04
CA ALA A 103 10.17 1.02 9.17
C ALA A 103 10.16 0.18 7.87
N LYS A 104 9.38 0.58 6.86
CA LYS A 104 9.21 -0.13 5.58
C LYS A 104 9.69 0.68 4.39
N PHE A 105 10.12 1.92 4.58
CA PHE A 105 10.65 2.76 3.51
C PHE A 105 12.10 2.37 3.21
N ASN A 106 12.28 1.20 2.59
CA ASN A 106 13.57 0.63 2.25
C ASN A 106 13.61 0.17 0.79
N ARG A 107 14.80 -0.19 0.32
CA ARG A 107 15.07 -0.59 -1.06
C ARG A 107 14.26 -1.82 -1.49
N ASP A 108 14.13 -2.81 -0.62
CA ASP A 108 13.43 -4.05 -0.95
C ASP A 108 11.95 -3.82 -1.19
N MET A 109 11.31 -3.05 -0.30
CA MET A 109 9.91 -2.64 -0.47
C MET A 109 9.72 -1.81 -1.74
N ALA A 110 10.62 -0.86 -2.01
CA ALA A 110 10.57 -0.04 -3.22
C ALA A 110 10.67 -0.89 -4.49
N ASN A 111 11.61 -1.83 -4.55
CA ASN A 111 11.77 -2.74 -5.69
C ASN A 111 10.57 -3.68 -5.85
N ALA A 112 9.97 -4.13 -4.75
CA ALA A 112 8.74 -4.91 -4.77
C ALA A 112 7.60 -4.11 -5.43
N TRP A 113 7.40 -2.85 -5.05
CA TRP A 113 6.40 -1.97 -5.67
C TRP A 113 6.68 -1.67 -7.14
N ILE A 114 7.94 -1.41 -7.52
CA ILE A 114 8.34 -1.22 -8.92
C ILE A 114 7.98 -2.46 -9.76
N SER A 115 8.24 -3.65 -9.24
CA SER A 115 7.89 -4.89 -9.92
C SER A 115 6.37 -5.06 -10.10
N PHE A 116 5.58 -4.63 -9.13
CA PHE A 116 4.12 -4.59 -9.23
C PHE A 116 3.63 -3.58 -10.28
N TYR A 117 4.19 -2.39 -10.33
CA TYR A 117 3.81 -1.37 -11.33
C TYR A 117 4.13 -1.85 -12.74
N ALA A 118 5.27 -2.51 -12.95
CA ALA A 118 5.61 -3.09 -14.23
C ALA A 118 4.61 -4.16 -14.69
N GLU A 119 4.09 -4.97 -13.76
CA GLU A 119 3.05 -5.95 -14.05
C GLU A 119 1.68 -5.32 -14.27
N ALA A 120 1.34 -4.28 -13.50
CA ALA A 120 0.09 -3.55 -13.65
C ALA A 120 -0.04 -2.88 -15.04
N ALA A 121 1.08 -2.48 -15.64
CA ALA A 121 1.11 -1.94 -17.00
C ALA A 121 0.74 -2.98 -18.09
N ARG A 122 0.84 -4.28 -17.79
CA ARG A 122 0.61 -5.38 -18.73
C ARG A 122 -0.67 -6.18 -18.45
N SER A 123 -1.11 -6.20 -17.20
CA SER A 123 -2.24 -7.03 -16.76
C SER A 123 -3.43 -6.17 -16.32
N PRO A 124 -4.59 -6.27 -17.00
CA PRO A 124 -5.82 -5.56 -16.60
C PRO A 124 -6.28 -5.89 -15.18
N ARG A 125 -5.94 -7.08 -14.66
CA ARG A 125 -6.26 -7.50 -13.29
C ARG A 125 -5.48 -6.68 -12.27
N TYR A 126 -4.16 -6.51 -12.48
CA TYR A 126 -3.30 -5.71 -11.61
C TYR A 126 -3.53 -4.20 -11.80
N ALA A 127 -3.81 -3.76 -13.01
CA ALA A 127 -4.19 -2.36 -13.28
C ALA A 127 -5.43 -1.94 -12.47
N ARG A 128 -6.42 -2.82 -12.31
CA ARG A 128 -7.60 -2.56 -11.45
C ARG A 128 -7.23 -2.41 -9.98
N LEU A 129 -6.25 -3.17 -9.47
CA LEU A 129 -5.76 -3.00 -8.10
C LEU A 129 -5.07 -1.64 -7.94
N GLN A 130 -4.22 -1.25 -8.89
CA GLN A 130 -3.57 0.06 -8.87
C GLN A 130 -4.59 1.20 -8.91
N GLN A 131 -5.62 1.12 -9.75
CA GLN A 131 -6.71 2.09 -9.77
C GLN A 131 -7.44 2.18 -8.42
N LEU A 132 -7.60 1.07 -7.71
CA LEU A 132 -8.18 1.06 -6.37
C LEU A 132 -7.30 1.82 -5.37
N PHE A 133 -5.97 1.74 -5.50
CA PHE A 133 -5.05 2.52 -4.65
C PHE A 133 -5.22 4.01 -4.87
N TYR A 134 -5.21 4.46 -6.11
CA TYR A 134 -5.43 5.87 -6.43
C TYR A 134 -6.81 6.37 -5.96
N LYS A 135 -7.86 5.55 -6.09
CA LYS A 135 -9.18 5.91 -5.55
C LYS A 135 -9.18 6.08 -4.03
N ARG A 136 -8.44 5.23 -3.31
CA ARG A 136 -8.29 5.33 -1.85
C ARG A 136 -7.45 6.54 -1.46
N LEU A 137 -6.30 6.75 -2.12
CA LEU A 137 -5.48 7.94 -1.91
C LEU A 137 -6.32 9.21 -2.14
N ARG A 138 -7.07 9.27 -3.23
CA ARG A 138 -8.01 10.36 -3.52
C ARG A 138 -9.04 10.56 -2.41
N SER A 139 -9.66 9.49 -1.93
CA SER A 139 -10.64 9.56 -0.84
C SER A 139 -10.01 10.09 0.46
N ASN A 140 -8.80 9.66 0.78
CA ASN A 140 -8.06 10.12 1.95
C ASN A 140 -7.72 11.61 1.85
N VAL A 141 -7.13 12.06 0.73
CA VAL A 141 -6.81 13.47 0.48
C VAL A 141 -8.07 14.33 0.47
N MET A 142 -9.15 13.84 -0.15
CA MET A 142 -10.44 14.50 -0.12
C MET A 142 -10.94 14.69 1.33
N SER A 143 -10.74 13.72 2.21
CA SER A 143 -11.15 13.82 3.63
C SER A 143 -10.37 14.89 4.41
N ALA A 144 -9.15 15.22 3.98
CA ALA A 144 -8.35 16.28 4.56
C ALA A 144 -8.75 17.68 4.03
N LEU A 145 -9.00 17.82 2.74
CA LEU A 145 -9.10 19.13 2.07
C LEU A 145 -10.54 19.60 1.83
N PHE A 146 -11.50 18.69 1.62
CA PHE A 146 -12.89 19.07 1.40
C PHE A 146 -13.63 19.33 2.74
N PRO A 147 -14.51 20.34 2.88
CA PRO A 147 -15.00 21.27 1.84
C PRO A 147 -14.17 22.56 1.69
N LEU A 148 -13.04 22.72 2.39
CA LEU A 148 -12.25 23.95 2.36
C LEU A 148 -11.68 24.26 0.96
N TRP A 149 -11.48 23.21 0.15
CA TRP A 149 -11.07 23.35 -1.25
C TRP A 149 -12.10 22.70 -2.19
N PRO A 150 -12.32 23.27 -3.40
CA PRO A 150 -13.19 22.67 -4.42
C PRO A 150 -12.61 21.34 -4.90
N LYS A 151 -13.49 20.39 -5.20
CA LYS A 151 -13.09 19.05 -5.67
C LYS A 151 -12.14 19.08 -6.87
N SER A 152 -12.37 19.98 -7.83
CA SER A 152 -11.50 20.14 -9.00
C SER A 152 -10.07 20.52 -8.64
N ARG A 153 -9.88 21.42 -7.66
CA ARG A 153 -8.55 21.79 -7.17
C ARG A 153 -7.87 20.64 -6.40
N ILE A 154 -8.66 19.90 -5.62
CA ILE A 154 -8.15 18.71 -4.91
C ILE A 154 -7.69 17.66 -5.93
N ASP A 155 -8.45 17.43 -6.99
CA ASP A 155 -8.08 16.48 -8.03
C ASP A 155 -6.78 16.93 -8.76
N HIS A 156 -6.64 18.22 -9.05
CA HIS A 156 -5.41 18.77 -9.63
C HIS A 156 -4.19 18.61 -8.70
N PHE A 157 -4.33 18.96 -7.43
CA PHE A 157 -3.30 18.74 -6.41
C PHE A 157 -2.88 17.27 -6.34
N LEU A 158 -3.86 16.37 -6.35
CA LEU A 158 -3.65 14.93 -6.21
C LEU A 158 -2.78 14.36 -7.35
N TYR A 159 -2.87 14.87 -8.57
CA TYR A 159 -2.00 14.40 -9.67
C TYR A 159 -0.51 14.60 -9.34
N GLY A 160 -0.12 15.80 -8.94
CA GLY A 160 1.27 16.05 -8.55
C GLY A 160 1.69 15.34 -7.27
N PHE A 161 0.78 15.29 -6.27
CA PHE A 161 1.01 14.58 -5.02
C PHE A 161 1.27 13.09 -5.25
N ALA A 162 0.44 12.41 -6.05
CA ALA A 162 0.60 11.00 -6.36
C ALA A 162 1.86 10.75 -7.21
N ALA A 163 2.13 11.60 -8.21
CA ALA A 163 3.32 11.49 -9.04
C ALA A 163 4.61 11.65 -8.22
N MET A 164 4.63 12.58 -7.26
CA MET A 164 5.78 12.74 -6.37
C MET A 164 5.94 11.55 -5.42
N LEU A 165 4.84 11.05 -4.85
CA LEU A 165 4.83 9.87 -4.00
C LEU A 165 5.41 8.65 -4.73
N ASP A 166 4.94 8.38 -5.95
CA ASP A 166 5.41 7.28 -6.79
C ASP A 166 6.89 7.49 -7.18
N GLY A 167 7.28 8.71 -7.52
CA GLY A 167 8.66 9.08 -7.86
C GLY A 167 9.65 8.89 -6.70
N LEU A 168 9.26 9.22 -5.48
CA LEU A 168 10.08 9.03 -4.28
C LEU A 168 10.30 7.54 -3.98
N TRP A 169 9.26 6.71 -4.13
CA TRP A 169 9.40 5.25 -4.05
C TRP A 169 10.31 4.69 -5.14
N LEU A 170 10.14 5.15 -6.39
CA LEU A 170 10.99 4.74 -7.50
C LEU A 170 12.47 5.07 -7.24
N ARG A 171 12.77 6.29 -6.79
CA ARG A 171 14.13 6.73 -6.45
C ARG A 171 14.72 5.95 -5.29
N ARG A 172 13.91 5.60 -4.27
CA ARG A 172 14.34 4.74 -3.15
C ARG A 172 14.80 3.36 -3.63
N GLY A 173 14.22 2.83 -4.71
CA GLY A 173 14.58 1.53 -5.27
C GLY A 173 15.84 1.53 -6.14
N HIS A 174 16.20 2.66 -6.76
CA HIS A 174 17.24 2.73 -7.79
C HIS A 174 18.63 3.10 -7.26
N SER A 175 18.75 3.83 -6.17
CA SER A 175 20.01 4.43 -5.72
C SER A 175 20.51 3.84 -4.41
N ASP A 176 21.82 3.55 -4.33
CA ASP A 176 22.49 3.25 -3.07
C ASP A 176 22.64 4.51 -2.19
N GLU A 177 22.66 5.71 -2.79
CA GLU A 177 22.42 7.01 -2.13
C GLU A 177 20.92 7.21 -1.95
N ALA A 178 20.35 6.31 -1.17
CA ALA A 178 18.93 6.20 -1.04
C ALA A 178 18.33 7.45 -0.38
N ILE A 179 17.24 7.95 -0.95
CA ILE A 179 16.40 8.96 -0.32
C ILE A 179 16.00 8.44 1.07
N SER A 180 16.30 9.20 2.12
CA SER A 180 15.85 8.86 3.47
C SER A 180 14.33 9.03 3.61
N TYR A 181 13.76 8.41 4.63
CA TYR A 181 12.36 8.62 4.99
C TYR A 181 12.08 10.11 5.28
N GLU A 182 12.94 10.76 6.03
CA GLU A 182 12.81 12.18 6.41
C GLU A 182 12.80 13.07 5.17
N LEU A 183 13.69 12.81 4.20
CA LEU A 183 13.72 13.58 2.96
C LEU A 183 12.43 13.35 2.14
N ALA A 184 11.98 12.11 2.00
CA ALA A 184 10.77 11.81 1.25
C ALA A 184 9.53 12.48 1.89
N ARG A 185 9.41 12.39 3.22
CA ARG A 185 8.37 13.04 4.00
C ARG A 185 8.41 14.56 3.82
N THR A 186 9.58 15.17 4.01
CA THR A 186 9.78 16.62 3.89
C THR A 186 9.39 17.12 2.50
N GLN A 187 9.84 16.45 1.44
CA GLN A 187 9.52 16.85 0.07
C GLN A 187 8.01 16.84 -0.21
N LEU A 188 7.27 15.85 0.30
CA LEU A 188 5.82 15.80 0.10
C LEU A 188 5.09 16.85 0.96
N VAL A 189 5.57 17.14 2.16
CA VAL A 189 5.05 18.21 3.02
C VAL A 189 5.25 19.57 2.37
N GLU A 190 6.48 19.90 1.95
CA GLU A 190 6.80 21.15 1.27
C GLU A 190 6.02 21.35 -0.04
N TYR A 191 5.88 20.28 -0.84
CA TYR A 191 5.02 20.29 -2.01
C TYR A 191 3.58 20.66 -1.64
N SER A 192 3.06 20.02 -0.59
CA SER A 192 1.69 20.26 -0.13
C SER A 192 1.51 21.71 0.36
N GLU A 193 2.45 22.24 1.13
CA GLU A 193 2.42 23.62 1.62
C GLU A 193 2.45 24.63 0.46
N LYS A 194 3.34 24.43 -0.52
CA LYS A 194 3.45 25.31 -1.69
C LYS A 194 2.19 25.28 -2.56
N MET A 195 1.61 24.11 -2.77
CA MET A 195 0.40 23.98 -3.62
C MET A 195 -0.86 24.50 -2.95
N LEU A 196 -0.96 24.36 -1.64
CA LEU A 196 -2.11 24.85 -0.86
C LEU A 196 -2.04 26.35 -0.56
N GLY A 197 -0.82 26.88 -0.35
CA GLY A 197 -0.58 28.25 0.08
C GLY A 197 -0.81 28.47 1.58
N GLU A 198 -0.19 29.50 2.13
CA GLU A 198 -0.16 29.78 3.56
C GLU A 198 -1.55 29.92 4.19
N ASP A 199 -2.45 30.65 3.52
CA ASP A 199 -3.82 30.84 4.00
C ASP A 199 -4.60 29.52 4.17
N MET A 200 -4.44 28.61 3.21
CA MET A 200 -5.10 27.31 3.28
C MET A 200 -4.47 26.42 4.35
N VAL A 201 -3.15 26.37 4.43
CA VAL A 201 -2.42 25.62 5.46
C VAL A 201 -2.85 26.08 6.85
N SER A 202 -2.95 27.40 7.06
CA SER A 202 -3.44 27.98 8.33
C SER A 202 -4.86 27.51 8.68
N LYS A 203 -5.78 27.53 7.70
CA LYS A 203 -7.15 27.03 7.89
C LYS A 203 -7.20 25.52 8.20
N LEU A 204 -6.31 24.72 7.60
CA LEU A 204 -6.23 23.28 7.85
C LEU A 204 -5.70 22.94 9.24
N LYS A 205 -4.89 23.81 9.86
CA LYS A 205 -4.29 23.65 11.19
C LYS A 205 -5.26 24.03 12.33
N VAL A 206 -6.40 24.62 12.03
CA VAL A 206 -7.43 24.92 13.05
C VAL A 206 -8.12 23.63 13.48
N HIS A 207 -8.33 23.46 14.79
CA HIS A 207 -9.12 22.35 15.34
C HIS A 207 -10.54 22.34 14.75
N ARG A 208 -11.08 21.14 14.54
CA ARG A 208 -12.45 20.92 14.06
C ARG A 208 -13.47 21.38 15.09
#